data_174ffc892572166f395363f3bab5c09f
#
_entry.id   174ffc892572166f395363f3bab5c09f
#
_cell.length_a   1.000
_cell.length_b   1.000
_cell.length_c   1.000
_cell.angle_alpha   90.00
_cell.angle_beta   90.00
_cell.angle_gamma   90.00
#
_symmetry.space_group_name_H-M   'P 1'
#
loop_
_entity.id
_entity.type
_entity.pdbx_description
1 polymer ?
#
loop_
_entity_poly.entity_id
_entity_poly.type
_entity_poly.pdbx_seq_one_letter_code
_entity_poly.pdbx_strand_id
1 'polypeptide(L)'
;IKLSKVLYDYGMKVAAVSLLCQDERVFEAMQMAGTPCPFEGKIGKDALEQWNKYDVERPDYERYISKLENRSQIDEELAEIARQEEAERLRKEQEALAKKIAEEKAKLETLKNQEEVDDIIIETDLETNEKKIINVHSG
;
A
#
# COMPACT_ATOMS: atom_id res chain seq x y z
N ILE A 1 -20.97 -21.76 35.54
CA ILE A 1 -20.03 -21.09 36.45
C ILE A 1 -19.84 -21.83 37.77
N LYS A 2 -20.90 -22.28 38.45
CA LYS A 2 -20.76 -23.02 39.70
C LYS A 2 -20.05 -24.37 39.51
N LEU A 3 -20.36 -25.06 38.41
CA LEU A 3 -19.77 -26.38 38.12
C LEU A 3 -18.28 -26.29 37.78
N SER A 4 -17.87 -25.28 37.04
CA SER A 4 -16.45 -25.05 36.74
C SER A 4 -15.62 -24.76 37.99
N LYS A 5 -16.22 -24.03 38.95
CA LYS A 5 -15.57 -23.80 40.27
C LYS A 5 -15.39 -25.11 41.06
N VAL A 6 -16.38 -25.96 41.06
CA VAL A 6 -16.31 -27.28 41.74
C VAL A 6 -15.19 -28.15 41.12
N LEU A 7 -15.10 -28.19 39.77
CA LEU A 7 -14.03 -28.88 39.08
C LEU A 7 -12.66 -28.32 39.42
N TYR A 8 -12.54 -27.01 39.49
CA TYR A 8 -11.30 -26.33 39.86
C TYR A 8 -10.87 -26.68 41.29
N ASP A 9 -11.83 -26.66 42.27
CA ASP A 9 -11.57 -27.00 43.65
C ASP A 9 -11.16 -28.47 43.83
N TYR A 10 -11.61 -29.38 42.98
CA TYR A 10 -11.14 -30.78 42.91
C TYR A 10 -9.78 -30.93 42.20
N GLY A 11 -9.14 -29.84 41.75
CA GLY A 11 -7.85 -29.88 41.07
C GLY A 11 -7.92 -30.15 39.58
N MET A 12 -9.14 -30.34 39.00
CA MET A 12 -9.36 -30.57 37.59
C MET A 12 -9.37 -29.26 36.79
N LYS A 13 -8.25 -28.54 36.83
CA LYS A 13 -8.16 -27.17 36.27
C LYS A 13 -8.44 -27.09 34.78
N VAL A 14 -7.92 -28.03 33.99
CA VAL A 14 -8.15 -28.07 32.53
C VAL A 14 -9.63 -28.32 32.23
N ALA A 15 -10.25 -29.28 32.92
CA ALA A 15 -11.67 -29.55 32.75
C ALA A 15 -12.57 -28.37 33.15
N ALA A 16 -12.19 -27.63 34.22
CA ALA A 16 -12.88 -26.42 34.63
C ALA A 16 -12.84 -25.34 33.55
N VAL A 17 -11.68 -25.14 32.91
CA VAL A 17 -11.51 -24.19 31.79
C VAL A 17 -12.29 -24.68 30.56
N SER A 18 -12.20 -25.96 30.20
CA SER A 18 -12.93 -26.51 29.07
C SER A 18 -14.46 -26.34 29.21
N LEU A 19 -14.98 -26.47 30.42
CA LEU A 19 -16.39 -26.21 30.67
C LEU A 19 -16.77 -24.73 30.49
N LEU A 20 -15.93 -23.80 30.92
CA LEU A 20 -16.13 -22.38 30.69
C LEU A 20 -16.06 -22.02 29.19
N CYS A 21 -15.20 -22.67 28.45
CA CYS A 21 -15.01 -22.49 27.01
C CYS A 21 -16.21 -22.95 26.14
N GLN A 22 -17.23 -23.56 26.73
CA GLN A 22 -18.49 -23.84 26.02
C GLN A 22 -19.32 -22.56 25.82
N ASP A 23 -19.08 -21.52 26.60
CA ASP A 23 -19.66 -20.19 26.37
C ASP A 23 -18.84 -19.47 25.30
N GLU A 24 -19.49 -19.05 24.21
CA GLU A 24 -18.85 -18.36 23.07
C GLU A 24 -18.04 -17.12 23.49
N ARG A 25 -18.54 -16.39 24.49
CA ARG A 25 -17.88 -15.17 24.99
C ARG A 25 -16.58 -15.47 25.71
N VAL A 26 -16.58 -16.58 26.48
CA VAL A 26 -15.37 -17.05 27.18
C VAL A 26 -14.36 -17.59 26.15
N PHE A 27 -14.85 -18.36 25.19
CA PHE A 27 -14.02 -18.90 24.11
C PHE A 27 -13.32 -17.78 23.34
N GLU A 28 -14.07 -16.76 22.91
CA GLU A 28 -13.53 -15.61 22.20
C GLU A 28 -12.51 -14.82 23.05
N ALA A 29 -12.84 -14.55 24.32
CA ALA A 29 -11.94 -13.85 25.23
C ALA A 29 -10.63 -14.61 25.45
N MET A 30 -10.67 -15.92 25.57
CA MET A 30 -9.48 -16.78 25.70
C MET A 30 -8.62 -16.75 24.44
N GLN A 31 -9.23 -16.76 23.24
CA GLN A 31 -8.53 -16.60 21.96
C GLN A 31 -7.84 -15.23 21.86
N MET A 32 -8.55 -14.17 22.20
CA MET A 32 -7.99 -12.80 22.16
C MET A 32 -6.86 -12.60 23.16
N ALA A 33 -6.93 -13.28 24.32
CA ALA A 33 -5.88 -13.24 25.34
C ALA A 33 -4.62 -14.06 24.97
N GLY A 34 -4.65 -14.79 23.84
CA GLY A 34 -3.55 -15.69 23.46
C GLY A 34 -3.44 -16.96 24.29
N THR A 35 -4.49 -17.29 25.04
CA THR A 35 -4.61 -18.50 25.85
C THR A 35 -5.78 -19.35 25.36
N PRO A 36 -5.66 -20.02 24.19
CA PRO A 36 -6.77 -20.71 23.56
C PRO A 36 -7.34 -21.83 24.47
N CYS A 37 -8.62 -22.07 24.31
CA CYS A 37 -9.34 -23.12 25.03
C CYS A 37 -8.75 -24.49 24.73
N PRO A 38 -8.71 -25.41 25.70
CA PRO A 38 -8.26 -26.79 25.49
C PRO A 38 -9.07 -27.49 24.41
N PHE A 39 -8.41 -28.32 23.59
CA PHE A 39 -9.04 -29.15 22.54
C PHE A 39 -8.50 -30.58 22.64
N GLU A 40 -9.35 -31.54 22.91
CA GLU A 40 -9.00 -32.99 22.99
C GLU A 40 -7.69 -33.26 23.76
N GLY A 41 -7.52 -32.68 24.93
CA GLY A 41 -6.32 -32.82 25.76
C GLY A 41 -5.13 -32.01 25.35
N LYS A 42 -5.21 -31.21 24.27
CA LYS A 42 -4.19 -30.26 23.85
C LYS A 42 -4.45 -28.90 24.49
N ILE A 43 -3.40 -28.16 24.76
CA ILE A 43 -3.43 -26.82 25.38
C ILE A 43 -2.49 -25.87 24.63
N GLY A 44 -2.70 -24.57 24.77
CA GLY A 44 -1.85 -23.55 24.17
C GLY A 44 -1.86 -23.58 22.65
N LYS A 45 -0.70 -23.50 22.00
CA LYS A 45 -0.58 -23.43 20.54
C LYS A 45 -1.14 -24.65 19.83
N ASP A 46 -0.93 -25.83 20.37
CA ASP A 46 -1.44 -27.08 19.79
C ASP A 46 -2.98 -27.12 19.79
N ALA A 47 -3.61 -26.58 20.84
CA ALA A 47 -5.07 -26.43 20.87
C ALA A 47 -5.54 -25.39 19.84
N LEU A 48 -4.83 -24.27 19.68
CA LEU A 48 -5.16 -23.26 18.69
C LEU A 48 -5.14 -23.80 17.26
N GLU A 49 -4.11 -24.61 16.92
CA GLU A 49 -4.02 -25.25 15.62
C GLU A 49 -5.19 -26.21 15.35
N GLN A 50 -5.62 -26.95 16.38
CA GLN A 50 -6.79 -27.82 16.25
C GLN A 50 -8.09 -27.02 16.06
N TRP A 51 -8.30 -25.94 16.82
CA TRP A 51 -9.45 -25.06 16.65
C TRP A 51 -9.48 -24.38 15.28
N ASN A 52 -8.33 -24.07 14.69
CA ASN A 52 -8.23 -23.53 13.33
C ASN A 52 -8.49 -24.59 12.25
N LYS A 53 -8.13 -25.85 12.54
CA LYS A 53 -8.36 -26.96 11.63
C LYS A 53 -9.82 -27.45 11.64
N TYR A 54 -10.45 -27.44 12.81
CA TYR A 54 -11.82 -27.87 13.03
C TYR A 54 -12.69 -26.70 13.48
N ASP A 55 -12.68 -25.63 12.69
CA ASP A 55 -13.33 -24.36 13.02
C ASP A 55 -14.86 -24.51 13.19
N VAL A 56 -15.49 -25.43 12.48
CA VAL A 56 -16.93 -25.77 12.62
C VAL A 56 -17.31 -26.22 14.03
N GLU A 57 -16.36 -26.78 14.80
CA GLU A 57 -16.60 -27.25 16.17
C GLU A 57 -16.47 -26.12 17.22
N ARG A 58 -16.12 -24.92 16.80
CA ARG A 58 -15.97 -23.76 17.68
C ARG A 58 -17.30 -23.29 18.24
N PRO A 59 -17.39 -23.00 19.55
CA PRO A 59 -18.61 -22.43 20.15
C PRO A 59 -19.01 -21.06 19.57
N ASP A 60 -18.04 -20.30 19.03
CA ASP A 60 -18.22 -18.98 18.42
C ASP A 60 -18.25 -18.99 16.88
N TYR A 61 -18.50 -20.17 16.25
CA TYR A 61 -18.33 -20.35 14.82
C TYR A 61 -19.05 -19.32 13.94
N GLU A 62 -20.34 -19.07 14.19
CA GLU A 62 -21.11 -18.11 13.39
C GLU A 62 -20.51 -16.70 13.46
N ARG A 63 -20.11 -16.30 14.65
CA ARG A 63 -19.49 -14.99 14.90
C ARG A 63 -18.09 -14.91 14.29
N TYR A 64 -17.36 -16.03 14.33
CA TYR A 64 -16.03 -16.15 13.72
C TYR A 64 -16.10 -16.00 12.20
N ILE A 65 -17.03 -16.68 11.53
CA ILE A 65 -17.23 -16.57 10.07
C ILE A 65 -17.62 -15.14 9.68
N SER A 66 -18.58 -14.52 10.37
CA SER A 66 -18.96 -13.13 10.12
C SER A 66 -17.78 -12.15 10.27
N LYS A 67 -16.89 -12.38 11.23
CA LYS A 67 -15.68 -11.58 11.40
C LYS A 67 -14.67 -11.78 10.27
N LEU A 68 -14.50 -13.01 9.77
CA LEU A 68 -13.63 -13.29 8.64
C LEU A 68 -14.13 -12.63 7.36
N GLU A 69 -15.43 -12.70 7.08
CA GLU A 69 -16.06 -12.03 5.94
C GLU A 69 -15.88 -10.51 6.00
N ASN A 70 -16.18 -9.91 7.14
CA ASN A 70 -16.00 -8.46 7.34
C ASN A 70 -14.52 -8.05 7.20
N ARG A 71 -13.59 -8.85 7.72
CA ARG A 71 -12.15 -8.57 7.60
C ARG A 71 -11.69 -8.67 6.15
N SER A 72 -12.14 -9.68 5.41
CA SER A 72 -11.85 -9.84 3.99
C SER A 72 -12.35 -8.64 3.16
N GLN A 73 -13.55 -8.12 3.45
CA GLN A 73 -14.09 -6.94 2.78
C GLN A 73 -13.25 -5.68 3.09
N ILE A 74 -12.88 -5.50 4.35
CA ILE A 74 -12.02 -4.36 4.75
C ILE A 74 -10.64 -4.45 4.07
N ASP A 75 -10.04 -5.62 4.03
CA ASP A 75 -8.74 -5.83 3.38
C ASP A 75 -8.82 -5.55 1.88
N GLU A 76 -9.93 -5.91 1.22
CA GLU A 76 -10.17 -5.61 -0.19
C GLU A 76 -10.36 -4.11 -0.44
N GLU A 77 -11.15 -3.41 0.39
CA GLU A 77 -11.33 -1.95 0.32
C GLU A 77 -9.99 -1.21 0.53
N LEU A 78 -9.21 -1.63 1.53
CA LEU A 78 -7.89 -1.04 1.78
C LEU A 78 -6.91 -1.25 0.62
N ALA A 79 -6.93 -2.44 0.00
CA ALA A 79 -6.12 -2.73 -1.17
C ALA A 79 -6.54 -1.89 -2.39
N GLU A 80 -7.82 -1.60 -2.54
CA GLU A 80 -8.33 -0.73 -3.61
C GLU A 80 -7.93 0.73 -3.39
N ILE A 81 -8.06 1.23 -2.17
CA ILE A 81 -7.60 2.59 -1.80
C ILE A 81 -6.11 2.73 -2.08
N ALA A 82 -5.29 1.77 -1.65
CA ALA A 82 -3.85 1.80 -1.90
C ALA A 82 -3.50 1.81 -3.40
N ARG A 83 -4.23 1.05 -4.23
CA ARG A 83 -4.07 1.07 -5.69
C ARG A 83 -4.43 2.42 -6.31
N GLN A 84 -5.51 3.05 -5.82
CA GLN A 84 -5.93 4.37 -6.30
C GLN A 84 -4.92 5.46 -5.92
N GLU A 85 -4.41 5.44 -4.70
CA GLU A 85 -3.37 6.39 -4.24
C GLU A 85 -2.07 6.25 -5.05
N GLU A 86 -1.65 5.02 -5.33
CA GLU A 86 -0.46 4.75 -6.16
C GLU A 86 -0.67 5.23 -7.61
N ALA A 87 -1.82 4.98 -8.21
CA ALA A 87 -2.16 5.44 -9.55
C ALA A 87 -2.18 6.97 -9.64
N GLU A 88 -2.73 7.65 -8.63
CA GLU A 88 -2.73 9.11 -8.56
C GLU A 88 -1.32 9.68 -8.41
N ARG A 89 -0.47 9.04 -7.59
CA ARG A 89 0.94 9.44 -7.45
C ARG A 89 1.68 9.32 -8.76
N LEU A 90 1.55 8.18 -9.46
CA LEU A 90 2.17 7.95 -10.76
C LEU A 90 1.70 8.96 -11.82
N ARG A 91 0.40 9.28 -11.83
CA ARG A 91 -0.15 10.30 -12.75
C ARG A 91 0.46 11.68 -12.48
N LYS A 92 0.56 12.09 -11.22
CA LYS A 92 1.20 13.37 -10.84
C LYS A 92 2.69 13.41 -11.24
N GLU A 93 3.39 12.29 -11.08
CA GLU A 93 4.79 12.18 -11.49
C GLU A 93 4.95 12.28 -13.01
N GLN A 94 4.08 11.61 -13.78
CA GLN A 94 4.06 11.71 -15.24
C GLN A 94 3.75 13.13 -15.72
N GLU A 95 2.76 13.80 -15.11
CA GLU A 95 2.44 15.19 -15.43
C GLU A 95 3.60 16.14 -15.13
N ALA A 96 4.30 15.94 -14.00
CA ALA A 96 5.48 16.74 -13.65
C ALA A 96 6.64 16.51 -14.63
N LEU A 97 6.87 15.27 -15.05
CA LEU A 97 7.88 14.92 -16.04
C LEU A 97 7.53 15.53 -17.42
N ALA A 98 6.28 15.43 -17.85
CA ALA A 98 5.81 16.01 -19.09
C ALA A 98 6.01 17.54 -19.12
N LYS A 99 5.75 18.24 -18.02
CA LYS A 99 6.03 19.68 -17.90
C LYS A 99 7.51 20.00 -18.05
N LYS A 100 8.38 19.24 -17.38
CA LYS A 100 9.85 19.42 -17.51
C LYS A 100 10.33 19.23 -18.94
N ILE A 101 9.84 18.17 -19.63
CA ILE A 101 10.18 17.93 -21.04
C ILE A 101 9.68 19.06 -21.93
N ALA A 102 8.48 19.59 -21.70
CA ALA A 102 7.93 20.73 -22.46
C ALA A 102 8.77 22.01 -22.27
N GLU A 103 9.18 22.30 -21.04
CA GLU A 103 10.04 23.44 -20.72
C GLU A 103 11.43 23.31 -21.37
N GLU A 104 12.00 22.11 -21.36
CA GLU A 104 13.32 21.85 -21.97
C GLU A 104 13.26 21.97 -23.50
N LYS A 105 12.19 21.44 -24.12
CA LYS A 105 11.95 21.61 -25.56
C LYS A 105 11.80 23.08 -25.94
N ALA A 106 11.04 23.86 -25.17
CA ALA A 106 10.88 25.30 -25.42
C ALA A 106 12.21 26.06 -25.33
N LYS A 107 13.06 25.72 -24.35
CA LYS A 107 14.42 26.31 -24.24
C LYS A 107 15.30 25.93 -25.43
N LEU A 108 15.24 24.71 -25.89
CA LEU A 108 16.02 24.25 -27.06
C LEU A 108 15.58 24.97 -28.34
N GLU A 109 14.29 25.20 -28.52
CA GLU A 109 13.75 25.91 -29.66
C GLU A 109 14.16 27.38 -29.65
N THR A 110 14.16 28.04 -28.48
CA THR A 110 14.67 29.43 -28.35
C THR A 110 16.15 29.53 -28.69
N LEU A 111 16.99 28.58 -28.27
CA LEU A 111 18.40 28.54 -28.59
C LEU A 111 18.66 28.37 -30.10
N LYS A 112 17.92 27.49 -30.77
CA LYS A 112 18.01 27.30 -32.22
C LYS A 112 17.64 28.55 -32.99
N ASN A 113 16.57 29.22 -32.60
CA ASN A 113 16.17 30.49 -33.21
C ASN A 113 17.22 31.58 -33.00
N GLN A 114 17.95 31.59 -31.88
CA GLN A 114 19.02 32.51 -31.62
C GLN A 114 20.24 32.26 -32.52
N GLU A 115 20.62 31.00 -32.71
CA GLU A 115 21.70 30.62 -33.63
C GLU A 115 21.41 31.03 -35.10
N GLU A 116 20.16 30.81 -35.56
CA GLU A 116 19.76 31.26 -36.91
C GLU A 116 19.82 32.79 -37.09
N VAL A 117 19.49 33.56 -36.08
CA VAL A 117 19.56 35.03 -36.09
C VAL A 117 21.02 35.51 -36.10
N ASP A 118 21.88 34.90 -35.31
CA ASP A 118 23.31 35.20 -35.25
C ASP A 118 24.03 34.92 -36.58
N ASP A 119 23.68 33.81 -37.25
CA ASP A 119 24.20 33.44 -38.58
C ASP A 119 23.78 34.47 -39.64
N ILE A 120 22.56 34.95 -39.64
CA ILE A 120 22.08 35.99 -40.58
C ILE A 120 22.81 37.31 -40.35
N ILE A 121 23.11 37.69 -39.11
CA ILE A 121 23.87 38.91 -38.79
C ILE A 121 25.30 38.84 -39.33
N ILE A 122 25.97 37.69 -39.22
CA ILE A 122 27.33 37.48 -39.72
C ILE A 122 27.36 37.57 -41.25
N GLU A 123 26.39 37.01 -41.97
CA GLU A 123 26.31 37.13 -43.43
C GLU A 123 26.10 38.58 -43.89
N THR A 124 25.24 39.35 -43.22
CA THR A 124 25.00 40.75 -43.55
C THR A 124 26.22 41.64 -43.28
N ASP A 125 26.98 41.37 -42.23
CA ASP A 125 28.22 42.09 -41.91
C ASP A 125 29.33 41.80 -42.94
N LEU A 126 29.43 40.56 -43.45
CA LEU A 126 30.34 40.21 -44.51
C LEU A 126 29.97 40.91 -45.84
N GLU A 127 28.70 40.97 -46.23
CA GLU A 127 28.24 41.69 -47.43
C GLU A 127 28.52 43.21 -47.34
N THR A 128 28.30 43.80 -46.19
CA THR A 128 28.59 45.26 -45.96
C THR A 128 30.08 45.58 -45.98
N ASN A 129 30.93 44.66 -45.51
CA ASN A 129 32.35 44.83 -45.50
C ASN A 129 32.96 44.67 -46.93
N GLU A 130 32.46 43.74 -47.77
CA GLU A 130 32.82 43.65 -49.17
C GLU A 130 32.40 44.91 -49.95
N LYS A 131 31.23 45.43 -49.73
CA LYS A 131 30.80 46.71 -50.36
C LYS A 131 31.66 47.90 -49.94
N LYS A 132 32.15 47.92 -48.71
CA LYS A 132 33.10 48.95 -48.22
C LYS A 132 34.46 48.87 -48.92
N ILE A 133 34.97 47.67 -49.17
CA ILE A 133 36.25 47.41 -49.84
C ILE A 133 36.17 47.82 -51.32
N ILE A 134 35.07 47.55 -52.01
CA ILE A 134 34.85 47.92 -53.42
C ILE A 134 34.81 49.44 -53.58
N ASN A 135 34.23 50.18 -52.65
CA ASN A 135 34.16 51.62 -52.67
C ASN A 135 35.52 52.34 -52.39
N VAL A 136 36.44 51.68 -51.74
CA VAL A 136 37.78 52.24 -51.45
C VAL A 136 38.74 52.13 -52.67
N HIS A 137 38.46 51.23 -53.59
CA HIS A 137 39.31 50.98 -54.80
C HIS A 137 38.81 51.72 -56.06
N SER A 138 37.73 52.51 -56.00
CA SER A 138 37.13 53.25 -57.11
C SER A 138 37.28 54.77 -57.04
N GLY A 139 38.24 55.27 -56.23
CA GLY A 139 38.56 56.69 -56.07
C GLY A 139 39.99 57.00 -56.43
#